data_f16e707190e284141e7ae466f00fe0dc
#
_entry.id   f16e707190e284141e7ae466f00fe0dc
#
_cell.length_a   1.000
_cell.length_b   1.000
_cell.length_c   1.000
_cell.angle_alpha   90.00
_cell.angle_beta   90.00
_cell.angle_gamma   90.00
#
_symmetry.space_group_name_H-M   'P 1'
#
loop_
_entity.id
_entity.type
_entity.pdbx_description
1 polymer ?
#
loop_
_entity_poly.entity_id
_entity_poly.type
_entity_poly.pdbx_seq_one_letter_code
_entity_poly.pdbx_strand_id
1 'polypeptide(L)'
;MHICESPSIGAAFATATRRCQKLLWSLTWPRIIRKAQNVMHSVQPRPASFCSQGPLRGTVKVPGDKSISHRSLMLSALAVGESRISGLLEGEDVLSTAAAMRAMGAHIERTGEGCWTVHGVGVGGLMQPASALDMGNSGTSTRLLMGLVASHRLTATFIGDASLSKRPMGRVIDPLSQMGAEFTASPGGTLPLMVRGLVPAVPIRYRLPVASAQVKSAVLLAGLNTPGITEVIEPVPTRDHSERMLRGFGADLTVEIDADGVRHIRLVGEAELKPQTIDVPGDPSSAAFPIVAALITPGSEVTVTHVGMNPTRTGIFKMLEAMGADLTYANEREVGGEPVADITARHSVLHGIEVPPEVAPSMIDEFPVFFVAACMAQGQTITSGLDELRVK
;
A
#
# COMPACT_ATOMS: atom_id res chain seq x y z
N MET A 1 37.81 -34.56 -25.28
CA MET A 1 37.52 -35.94 -24.88
C MET A 1 37.90 -36.08 -23.42
N HIS A 2 37.01 -35.85 -22.53
CA HIS A 2 36.83 -36.43 -21.20
C HIS A 2 35.69 -35.67 -20.53
N ILE A 3 34.56 -36.35 -20.45
CA ILE A 3 33.34 -35.98 -19.76
C ILE A 3 33.59 -36.27 -18.28
N CYS A 4 33.39 -35.29 -17.41
CA CYS A 4 33.33 -35.48 -15.97
C CYS A 4 31.87 -35.31 -15.50
N GLU A 5 31.27 -36.45 -15.18
CA GLU A 5 29.98 -36.51 -14.48
C GLU A 5 30.15 -36.05 -13.03
N SER A 6 29.26 -35.21 -12.56
CA SER A 6 29.14 -34.84 -11.15
C SER A 6 27.96 -35.59 -10.51
N PRO A 7 28.11 -36.13 -9.28
CA PRO A 7 27.10 -37.00 -8.66
C PRO A 7 25.96 -36.17 -8.02
N SER A 8 24.78 -36.77 -8.09
CA SER A 8 23.50 -36.33 -7.53
C SER A 8 23.53 -36.09 -6.02
N ILE A 9 23.22 -34.88 -5.58
CA ILE A 9 22.90 -34.54 -4.18
C ILE A 9 21.40 -34.64 -4.02
N GLY A 10 20.90 -35.80 -3.73
CA GLY A 10 19.51 -36.02 -3.40
C GLY A 10 19.41 -37.24 -2.45
N ALA A 11 19.62 -37.04 -1.15
CA ALA A 11 19.20 -38.00 -0.11
C ALA A 11 19.68 -37.71 1.33
N ALA A 12 20.00 -36.47 1.70
CA ALA A 12 20.48 -36.17 3.06
C ALA A 12 19.66 -35.16 3.88
N PHE A 13 18.50 -34.67 3.39
CA PHE A 13 17.70 -33.65 4.10
C PHE A 13 16.40 -34.16 4.74
N ALA A 14 16.13 -35.45 4.77
CA ALA A 14 14.86 -35.98 5.24
C ALA A 14 14.86 -36.52 6.69
N THR A 15 15.98 -36.51 7.44
CA THR A 15 16.05 -37.24 8.73
C THR A 15 16.37 -36.38 9.96
N ALA A 16 16.61 -35.07 9.82
CA ALA A 16 16.99 -34.20 10.96
C ALA A 16 15.83 -33.34 11.55
N THR A 17 14.64 -33.35 10.97
CA THR A 17 13.53 -32.43 11.38
C THR A 17 12.46 -33.09 12.28
N ARG A 18 12.63 -34.37 12.69
CA ARG A 18 11.59 -35.02 13.51
C ARG A 18 11.88 -35.20 15.01
N ARG A 19 12.98 -34.66 15.54
CA ARG A 19 13.33 -34.85 16.97
C ARG A 19 13.38 -33.62 17.85
N CYS A 20 13.14 -32.40 17.34
CA CYS A 20 13.14 -31.16 18.14
C CYS A 20 11.76 -30.54 18.41
N GLN A 21 10.65 -31.20 18.07
CA GLN A 21 9.28 -30.65 18.25
C GLN A 21 8.53 -31.18 19.48
N LYS A 22 9.18 -31.85 20.46
CA LYS A 22 8.46 -32.44 21.58
C LYS A 22 8.77 -31.91 22.99
N LEU A 23 9.49 -30.81 23.14
CA LEU A 23 9.77 -30.26 24.47
C LEU A 23 9.81 -28.73 24.40
N LEU A 24 8.64 -28.07 24.47
CA LEU A 24 8.43 -26.68 24.94
C LEU A 24 6.96 -26.22 24.67
N TRP A 25 5.97 -27.02 25.11
CA TRP A 25 4.57 -26.58 25.12
C TRP A 25 3.88 -26.99 26.40
N SER A 26 4.22 -26.34 27.48
CA SER A 26 3.43 -26.36 28.72
C SER A 26 3.50 -25.00 29.41
N LEU A 27 2.91 -23.99 28.79
CA LEU A 27 2.46 -22.78 29.49
C LEU A 27 1.19 -22.30 28.75
N THR A 28 0.14 -22.29 29.48
CA THR A 28 -1.24 -21.99 29.19
C THR A 28 -1.46 -20.72 28.36
N TRP A 29 -1.66 -20.87 27.06
CA TRP A 29 -2.30 -19.89 26.21
C TRP A 29 -3.78 -20.23 26.07
N PRO A 30 -4.71 -19.26 26.09
CA PRO A 30 -6.13 -19.54 26.00
C PRO A 30 -6.53 -20.24 24.70
N ARG A 31 -7.50 -21.14 24.78
CA ARG A 31 -8.02 -22.01 23.70
C ARG A 31 -8.44 -21.30 22.39
N ILE A 32 -8.41 -19.99 22.33
CA ILE A 32 -8.83 -19.16 21.19
C ILE A 32 -7.86 -19.26 19.99
N ILE A 33 -6.57 -19.54 20.25
CA ILE A 33 -5.55 -19.57 19.17
C ILE A 33 -5.57 -20.89 18.37
N ARG A 34 -6.13 -21.98 18.89
CA ARG A 34 -6.17 -23.26 18.18
C ARG A 34 -7.13 -23.33 16.98
N LYS A 35 -8.08 -22.38 16.83
CA LYS A 35 -9.02 -22.37 15.71
C LYS A 35 -8.53 -21.59 14.48
N ALA A 36 -7.51 -20.73 14.65
CA ALA A 36 -6.99 -19.90 13.56
C ALA A 36 -5.94 -20.61 12.66
N GLN A 37 -5.47 -21.78 13.03
CA GLN A 37 -4.39 -22.47 12.28
C GLN A 37 -4.86 -23.33 11.10
N ASN A 38 -6.16 -23.43 10.81
CA ASN A 38 -6.70 -24.36 9.81
C ASN A 38 -7.40 -23.70 8.61
N VAL A 39 -7.20 -22.42 8.35
CA VAL A 39 -7.65 -21.80 7.09
C VAL A 39 -6.44 -21.32 6.31
N MET A 40 -5.56 -22.25 5.93
CA MET A 40 -4.70 -22.03 4.78
C MET A 40 -5.56 -22.23 3.54
N HIS A 41 -6.02 -21.17 2.93
CA HIS A 41 -6.43 -21.22 1.54
C HIS A 41 -5.20 -21.57 0.71
N SER A 42 -4.99 -22.86 0.45
CA SER A 42 -4.07 -23.31 -0.57
C SER A 42 -4.65 -22.86 -1.91
N VAL A 43 -4.20 -21.72 -2.40
CA VAL A 43 -4.46 -21.37 -3.79
C VAL A 43 -3.79 -22.45 -4.64
N GLN A 44 -4.58 -23.37 -5.18
CA GLN A 44 -4.10 -24.39 -6.12
C GLN A 44 -3.56 -23.65 -7.35
N PRO A 45 -2.31 -23.92 -7.76
CA PRO A 45 -1.77 -23.34 -8.98
C PRO A 45 -2.72 -23.67 -10.16
N ARG A 46 -3.22 -22.65 -10.83
CA ARG A 46 -4.02 -22.82 -12.04
C ARG A 46 -3.06 -22.80 -13.23
N PRO A 47 -2.94 -23.89 -14.01
CA PRO A 47 -2.14 -23.86 -15.21
C PRO A 47 -2.74 -22.84 -16.19
N ALA A 48 -1.87 -21.98 -16.75
CA ALA A 48 -2.24 -21.03 -17.79
C ALA A 48 -1.40 -21.31 -19.03
N SER A 49 -2.04 -21.32 -20.18
CA SER A 49 -1.37 -21.45 -21.47
C SER A 49 -1.36 -20.09 -22.17
N PHE A 50 -0.19 -19.70 -22.62
CA PHE A 50 0.00 -18.44 -23.36
C PHE A 50 0.42 -18.78 -24.79
N CYS A 51 -0.13 -18.07 -25.74
CA CYS A 51 0.27 -18.12 -27.14
C CYS A 51 0.60 -16.72 -27.64
N SER A 52 1.42 -16.63 -28.69
CA SER A 52 1.72 -15.36 -29.33
C SER A 52 0.42 -14.76 -29.88
N GLN A 53 0.18 -13.50 -29.56
CA GLN A 53 -0.95 -12.73 -30.05
C GLN A 53 -0.46 -11.67 -31.06
N GLY A 54 -1.36 -11.20 -31.90
CA GLY A 54 -1.11 -10.07 -32.79
C GLY A 54 -1.08 -8.75 -32.04
N PRO A 55 -1.11 -7.60 -32.77
CA PRO A 55 -1.13 -6.28 -32.17
C PRO A 55 -2.24 -6.12 -31.13
N LEU A 56 -1.90 -5.52 -29.98
CA LEU A 56 -2.84 -5.18 -28.92
C LEU A 56 -3.53 -3.86 -29.28
N ARG A 57 -4.87 -3.84 -29.29
CA ARG A 57 -5.63 -2.63 -29.65
C ARG A 57 -6.87 -2.51 -28.78
N GLY A 58 -7.22 -1.27 -28.44
CA GLY A 58 -8.46 -0.95 -27.75
C GLY A 58 -8.25 -0.13 -26.49
N THR A 59 -9.35 -0.01 -25.75
CA THR A 59 -9.40 0.76 -24.51
C THR A 59 -9.61 -0.19 -23.34
N VAL A 60 -8.86 0.03 -22.25
CA VAL A 60 -8.93 -0.78 -21.04
C VAL A 60 -9.05 0.12 -19.81
N LYS A 61 -9.86 -0.29 -18.85
CA LYS A 61 -9.90 0.30 -17.50
C LYS A 61 -9.19 -0.64 -16.56
N VAL A 62 -8.24 -0.12 -15.79
CA VAL A 62 -7.52 -0.89 -14.78
C VAL A 62 -8.21 -0.79 -13.41
N PRO A 63 -7.95 -1.71 -12.48
CA PRO A 63 -8.46 -1.62 -11.12
C PRO A 63 -8.08 -0.32 -10.44
N GLY A 64 -8.90 0.12 -9.48
CA GLY A 64 -8.66 1.34 -8.71
C GLY A 64 -7.34 1.30 -7.92
N ASP A 65 -6.76 2.47 -7.67
CA ASP A 65 -5.53 2.60 -6.87
C ASP A 65 -5.70 2.01 -5.47
N LYS A 66 -4.82 1.08 -5.13
CA LYS A 66 -4.84 0.37 -3.86
C LYS A 66 -4.69 1.32 -2.67
N SER A 67 -3.76 2.26 -2.74
CA SER A 67 -3.46 3.20 -1.66
C SER A 67 -4.60 4.15 -1.39
N ILE A 68 -5.27 4.64 -2.44
CA ILE A 68 -6.45 5.49 -2.35
C ILE A 68 -7.63 4.68 -1.83
N SER A 69 -7.84 3.45 -2.31
CA SER A 69 -8.93 2.57 -1.86
C SER A 69 -8.89 2.30 -0.36
N HIS A 70 -7.73 1.98 0.22
CA HIS A 70 -7.59 1.82 1.67
C HIS A 70 -7.99 3.10 2.43
N ARG A 71 -7.49 4.24 1.97
CA ARG A 71 -7.74 5.54 2.63
C ARG A 71 -9.18 5.98 2.47
N SER A 72 -9.80 5.71 1.33
CA SER A 72 -11.22 5.99 1.12
C SER A 72 -12.10 5.32 2.19
N LEU A 73 -11.83 4.04 2.48
CA LEU A 73 -12.55 3.33 3.53
C LEU A 73 -12.25 3.88 4.93
N MET A 74 -10.97 4.13 5.25
CA MET A 74 -10.56 4.59 6.56
C MET A 74 -11.08 6.01 6.86
N LEU A 75 -10.89 6.95 5.94
CA LEU A 75 -11.29 8.34 6.15
C LEU A 75 -12.81 8.50 6.11
N SER A 76 -13.50 7.78 5.22
CA SER A 76 -14.97 7.75 5.22
C SER A 76 -15.55 7.19 6.53
N ALA A 77 -14.88 6.18 7.12
CA ALA A 77 -15.29 5.62 8.41
C ALA A 77 -15.07 6.61 9.59
N LEU A 78 -14.19 7.59 9.44
CA LEU A 78 -13.96 8.65 10.41
C LEU A 78 -14.74 9.93 10.11
N ALA A 79 -15.41 10.05 8.99
CA ALA A 79 -16.27 11.18 8.66
C ALA A 79 -17.67 10.97 9.25
N VAL A 80 -18.32 12.04 9.71
CA VAL A 80 -19.69 11.96 10.20
C VAL A 80 -20.65 12.12 9.03
N GLY A 81 -21.42 11.06 8.73
CA GLY A 81 -22.38 11.03 7.62
C GLY A 81 -22.04 9.95 6.59
N GLU A 82 -22.70 10.05 5.42
CA GLU A 82 -22.58 9.08 4.34
C GLU A 82 -21.52 9.52 3.32
N SER A 83 -20.51 8.69 3.11
CA SER A 83 -19.58 8.79 1.97
C SER A 83 -19.91 7.74 0.92
N ARG A 84 -19.74 8.10 -0.36
CA ARG A 84 -19.92 7.19 -1.50
C ARG A 84 -18.61 7.02 -2.24
N ILE A 85 -18.26 5.78 -2.54
CA ILE A 85 -17.00 5.43 -3.19
C ILE A 85 -17.31 4.67 -4.47
N SER A 86 -16.77 5.10 -5.61
CA SER A 86 -16.77 4.38 -6.89
C SER A 86 -15.34 4.01 -7.29
N GLY A 87 -15.19 2.96 -8.08
CA GLY A 87 -13.88 2.48 -8.56
C GLY A 87 -12.99 1.86 -7.48
N LEU A 88 -13.52 1.54 -6.29
CA LEU A 88 -12.75 0.92 -5.21
C LEU A 88 -12.11 -0.40 -5.68
N LEU A 89 -10.84 -0.59 -5.40
CA LEU A 89 -10.18 -1.88 -5.59
C LEU A 89 -10.77 -2.92 -4.62
N GLU A 90 -11.38 -3.97 -5.16
CA GLU A 90 -11.96 -5.08 -4.38
C GLU A 90 -10.95 -6.24 -4.18
N GLY A 91 -9.66 -5.91 -4.02
CA GLY A 91 -8.64 -6.88 -3.66
C GLY A 91 -8.69 -7.24 -2.16
N GLU A 92 -8.20 -8.43 -1.82
CA GLU A 92 -8.22 -8.97 -0.44
C GLU A 92 -7.67 -7.98 0.60
N ASP A 93 -6.59 -7.26 0.27
CA ASP A 93 -5.99 -6.23 1.12
C ASP A 93 -7.00 -5.14 1.52
N VAL A 94 -7.77 -4.63 0.54
CA VAL A 94 -8.74 -3.55 0.76
C VAL A 94 -9.97 -4.07 1.46
N LEU A 95 -10.40 -5.29 1.14
CA LEU A 95 -11.52 -5.95 1.83
C LEU A 95 -11.21 -6.22 3.31
N SER A 96 -9.96 -6.57 3.65
CA SER A 96 -9.51 -6.67 5.04
C SER A 96 -9.61 -5.33 5.77
N THR A 97 -9.30 -4.20 5.10
CA THR A 97 -9.53 -2.87 5.65
C THR A 97 -11.01 -2.61 5.94
N ALA A 98 -11.89 -2.91 4.99
CA ALA A 98 -13.34 -2.76 5.19
C ALA A 98 -13.84 -3.58 6.36
N ALA A 99 -13.37 -4.83 6.49
CA ALA A 99 -13.73 -5.73 7.59
C ALA A 99 -13.24 -5.17 8.95
N ALA A 100 -12.01 -4.67 9.02
CA ALA A 100 -11.47 -4.08 10.24
C ALA A 100 -12.22 -2.80 10.65
N MET A 101 -12.55 -1.91 9.70
CA MET A 101 -13.31 -0.70 10.01
C MET A 101 -14.75 -1.02 10.46
N ARG A 102 -15.39 -2.06 9.87
CA ARG A 102 -16.68 -2.58 10.37
C ARG A 102 -16.56 -3.11 11.80
N ALA A 103 -15.52 -3.87 12.09
CA ALA A 103 -15.27 -4.40 13.44
C ALA A 103 -15.06 -3.30 14.48
N MET A 104 -14.63 -2.11 14.04
CA MET A 104 -14.47 -0.91 14.86
C MET A 104 -15.65 0.06 14.77
N GLY A 105 -16.81 -0.38 14.25
CA GLY A 105 -18.08 0.32 14.37
C GLY A 105 -18.57 1.07 13.14
N ALA A 106 -17.80 1.22 12.09
CA ALA A 106 -18.26 1.86 10.86
C ALA A 106 -19.25 0.97 10.10
N HIS A 107 -20.30 1.56 9.54
CA HIS A 107 -21.22 0.85 8.66
C HIS A 107 -20.76 0.98 7.21
N ILE A 108 -20.33 -0.13 6.62
CA ILE A 108 -19.73 -0.16 5.29
C ILE A 108 -20.46 -1.19 4.44
N GLU A 109 -21.06 -0.77 3.34
CA GLU A 109 -21.82 -1.64 2.44
C GLU A 109 -21.29 -1.58 1.02
N ARG A 110 -21.27 -2.75 0.35
CA ARG A 110 -21.03 -2.86 -1.08
C ARG A 110 -22.36 -2.68 -1.81
N THR A 111 -22.49 -1.62 -2.60
CA THR A 111 -23.72 -1.29 -3.34
C THR A 111 -23.66 -1.73 -4.81
N GLY A 112 -22.47 -2.08 -5.32
CA GLY A 112 -22.24 -2.54 -6.68
C GLY A 112 -20.79 -2.97 -6.88
N GLU A 113 -20.39 -3.34 -8.08
CA GLU A 113 -19.01 -3.62 -8.42
C GLU A 113 -18.16 -2.34 -8.29
N GLY A 114 -17.16 -2.36 -7.41
CA GLY A 114 -16.33 -1.20 -7.07
C GLY A 114 -17.09 -0.03 -6.43
N CYS A 115 -18.39 -0.20 -6.11
CA CYS A 115 -19.24 0.84 -5.52
C CYS A 115 -19.57 0.52 -4.07
N TRP A 116 -19.28 1.45 -3.17
CA TRP A 116 -19.38 1.27 -1.73
C TRP A 116 -19.99 2.51 -1.06
N THR A 117 -20.76 2.28 -0.01
CA THR A 117 -21.28 3.33 0.87
C THR A 117 -20.73 3.12 2.27
N VAL A 118 -20.29 4.21 2.89
CA VAL A 118 -19.69 4.20 4.23
C VAL A 118 -20.39 5.25 5.09
N HIS A 119 -21.01 4.80 6.19
CA HIS A 119 -21.48 5.69 7.25
C HIS A 119 -20.47 5.65 8.38
N GLY A 120 -19.76 6.76 8.57
CA GLY A 120 -18.67 6.85 9.53
C GLY A 120 -19.13 7.16 10.94
N VAL A 121 -18.23 6.90 11.88
CA VAL A 121 -18.46 7.08 13.33
C VAL A 121 -17.84 8.37 13.89
N GLY A 122 -17.16 9.13 13.06
CA GLY A 122 -16.42 10.33 13.45
C GLY A 122 -15.01 10.05 13.97
N VAL A 123 -14.17 11.08 13.98
CA VAL A 123 -12.86 11.04 14.61
C VAL A 123 -13.05 10.85 16.12
N GLY A 124 -12.35 9.89 16.71
CA GLY A 124 -12.54 9.49 18.13
C GLY A 124 -13.69 8.51 18.39
N GLY A 125 -14.54 8.22 17.37
CA GLY A 125 -15.71 7.36 17.50
C GLY A 125 -15.47 5.87 17.28
N LEU A 126 -14.24 5.43 16.99
CA LEU A 126 -13.96 4.01 16.79
C LEU A 126 -14.20 3.20 18.06
N MET A 127 -14.83 2.03 17.89
CA MET A 127 -15.25 1.14 18.98
C MET A 127 -14.28 -0.04 19.15
N GLN A 128 -14.28 -0.60 20.37
CA GLN A 128 -13.51 -1.79 20.70
C GLN A 128 -13.92 -2.98 19.81
N PRO A 129 -13.01 -3.55 19.00
CA PRO A 129 -13.31 -4.74 18.22
C PRO A 129 -13.50 -5.95 19.12
N ALA A 130 -14.47 -6.79 18.79
CA ALA A 130 -14.80 -7.99 19.57
C ALA A 130 -13.80 -9.15 19.39
N SER A 131 -13.00 -9.10 18.34
CA SER A 131 -12.02 -10.13 17.98
C SER A 131 -10.76 -9.51 17.38
N ALA A 132 -9.72 -10.32 17.18
CA ALA A 132 -8.54 -9.89 16.46
C ALA A 132 -8.89 -9.46 15.03
N LEU A 133 -8.22 -8.42 14.55
CA LEU A 133 -8.34 -7.89 13.21
C LEU A 133 -7.42 -8.69 12.29
N ASP A 134 -8.02 -9.46 11.38
CA ASP A 134 -7.25 -10.23 10.39
C ASP A 134 -6.96 -9.36 9.15
N MET A 135 -5.69 -9.09 8.96
CA MET A 135 -5.21 -8.26 7.84
C MET A 135 -4.83 -9.07 6.60
N GLY A 136 -5.00 -10.40 6.62
CA GLY A 136 -4.55 -11.26 5.52
C GLY A 136 -3.08 -11.02 5.19
N ASN A 137 -2.77 -10.56 3.98
CA ASN A 137 -1.41 -10.17 3.55
C ASN A 137 -1.18 -8.63 3.58
N SER A 138 -2.15 -7.84 4.01
CA SER A 138 -2.14 -6.38 3.88
C SER A 138 -1.23 -5.68 4.89
N GLY A 139 0.03 -5.44 4.53
CA GLY A 139 0.93 -4.61 5.32
C GLY A 139 0.51 -3.14 5.37
N THR A 140 -0.19 -2.65 4.35
CA THR A 140 -0.72 -1.27 4.33
C THR A 140 -1.83 -1.11 5.35
N SER A 141 -2.86 -1.97 5.33
CA SER A 141 -3.94 -1.94 6.32
C SER A 141 -3.40 -1.99 7.73
N THR A 142 -2.52 -2.96 8.02
CA THR A 142 -1.94 -3.15 9.34
C THR A 142 -1.31 -1.86 9.86
N ARG A 143 -0.38 -1.28 9.10
CA ARG A 143 0.38 -0.10 9.55
C ARG A 143 -0.48 1.15 9.70
N LEU A 144 -1.40 1.38 8.77
CA LEU A 144 -2.28 2.54 8.83
C LEU A 144 -3.31 2.42 9.97
N LEU A 145 -3.89 1.22 10.15
CA LEU A 145 -4.84 0.97 11.24
C LEU A 145 -4.17 1.00 12.63
N MET A 146 -2.89 0.59 12.74
CA MET A 146 -2.12 0.82 13.98
C MET A 146 -2.09 2.30 14.34
N GLY A 147 -1.94 3.20 13.36
CA GLY A 147 -2.03 4.65 13.56
C GLY A 147 -3.39 5.07 14.10
N LEU A 148 -4.48 4.62 13.49
CA LEU A 148 -5.83 4.93 13.96
C LEU A 148 -6.07 4.43 15.39
N VAL A 149 -5.72 3.18 15.67
CA VAL A 149 -5.90 2.58 17.01
C VAL A 149 -5.08 3.31 18.06
N ALA A 150 -3.87 3.78 17.72
CA ALA A 150 -2.95 4.38 18.67
C ALA A 150 -3.50 5.61 19.41
N SER A 151 -4.41 6.38 18.78
CA SER A 151 -5.04 7.57 19.36
C SER A 151 -6.49 7.38 19.79
N HIS A 152 -6.99 6.13 19.85
CA HIS A 152 -8.35 5.82 20.29
C HIS A 152 -8.34 5.00 21.58
N ARG A 153 -9.38 5.15 22.41
CA ARG A 153 -9.52 4.40 23.69
C ARG A 153 -9.98 2.97 23.43
N LEU A 154 -9.16 2.20 22.75
CA LEU A 154 -9.45 0.80 22.45
C LEU A 154 -8.14 -0.03 22.39
N THR A 155 -8.30 -1.34 22.42
CA THR A 155 -7.20 -2.29 22.24
C THR A 155 -7.52 -3.20 21.06
N ALA A 156 -6.65 -3.24 20.07
CA ALA A 156 -6.81 -4.11 18.91
C ALA A 156 -5.61 -5.06 18.78
N THR A 157 -5.90 -6.33 18.46
CA THR A 157 -4.89 -7.32 18.13
C THR A 157 -4.91 -7.53 16.62
N PHE A 158 -3.78 -7.34 15.96
CA PHE A 158 -3.60 -7.55 14.55
C PHE A 158 -3.00 -8.93 14.29
N ILE A 159 -3.60 -9.68 13.37
CA ILE A 159 -3.10 -10.95 12.87
C ILE A 159 -3.04 -10.89 11.34
N GLY A 160 -2.35 -11.85 10.73
CA GLY A 160 -2.26 -11.94 9.28
C GLY A 160 -1.70 -13.29 8.85
N ASP A 161 -1.52 -13.46 7.55
CA ASP A 161 -0.97 -14.68 6.98
C ASP A 161 0.51 -14.91 7.34
N ALA A 162 1.05 -16.03 6.88
CA ALA A 162 2.44 -16.40 7.14
C ALA A 162 3.47 -15.42 6.55
N SER A 163 3.14 -14.71 5.48
CA SER A 163 3.99 -13.69 4.87
C SER A 163 3.98 -12.40 5.68
N LEU A 164 2.79 -11.88 5.97
CA LEU A 164 2.62 -10.64 6.75
C LEU A 164 3.19 -10.80 8.17
N SER A 165 3.02 -11.98 8.77
CA SER A 165 3.51 -12.28 10.13
C SER A 165 5.03 -12.28 10.26
N LYS A 166 5.77 -12.22 9.16
CA LYS A 166 7.24 -12.09 9.15
C LYS A 166 7.71 -10.65 8.96
N ARG A 167 6.81 -9.74 8.56
CA ARG A 167 7.16 -8.36 8.27
C ARG A 167 7.31 -7.56 9.56
N PRO A 168 8.42 -6.83 9.77
CA PRO A 168 8.62 -6.01 10.97
C PRO A 168 7.70 -4.78 10.95
N MET A 169 7.16 -4.44 12.12
CA MET A 169 6.31 -3.26 12.35
C MET A 169 7.02 -2.18 13.15
N GLY A 170 8.28 -2.38 13.57
CA GLY A 170 9.05 -1.49 14.42
C GLY A 170 9.05 -0.04 13.95
N ARG A 171 9.23 0.20 12.64
CA ARG A 171 9.22 1.56 12.07
C ARG A 171 7.94 2.36 12.35
N VAL A 172 6.80 1.67 12.57
CA VAL A 172 5.52 2.29 12.91
C VAL A 172 5.31 2.30 14.43
N ILE A 173 5.75 1.26 15.13
CA ILE A 173 5.68 1.18 16.59
C ILE A 173 6.41 2.36 17.24
N ASP A 174 7.63 2.69 16.77
CA ASP A 174 8.47 3.72 17.37
C ASP A 174 7.79 5.09 17.47
N PRO A 175 7.28 5.72 16.40
CA PRO A 175 6.60 7.01 16.50
C PRO A 175 5.28 6.92 17.27
N LEU A 176 4.50 5.85 17.09
CA LEU A 176 3.22 5.72 17.81
C LEU A 176 3.40 5.50 19.31
N SER A 177 4.49 4.86 19.73
CA SER A 177 4.86 4.77 21.17
C SER A 177 5.22 6.14 21.76
N GLN A 178 5.84 7.03 20.96
CA GLN A 178 6.09 8.41 21.38
C GLN A 178 4.78 9.21 21.54
N MET A 179 3.72 8.84 20.81
CA MET A 179 2.37 9.40 20.99
C MET A 179 1.63 8.80 22.18
N GLY A 180 2.23 7.82 22.87
CA GLY A 180 1.73 7.23 24.11
C GLY A 180 0.99 5.89 23.94
N ALA A 181 0.91 5.32 22.74
CA ALA A 181 0.33 4.00 22.54
C ALA A 181 1.25 2.90 23.08
N GLU A 182 0.64 1.84 23.64
CA GLU A 182 1.36 0.66 24.14
C GLU A 182 1.29 -0.47 23.11
N PHE A 183 2.41 -1.16 22.94
CA PHE A 183 2.53 -2.25 21.98
C PHE A 183 3.00 -3.55 22.63
N THR A 184 2.34 -4.66 22.32
CA THR A 184 2.82 -6.01 22.61
C THR A 184 2.90 -6.76 21.30
N ALA A 185 4.11 -7.10 20.86
CA ALA A 185 4.37 -7.74 19.56
C ALA A 185 5.11 -9.06 19.73
N SER A 186 5.04 -9.90 18.74
CA SER A 186 5.90 -11.09 18.63
C SER A 186 7.37 -10.69 18.47
N PRO A 187 8.32 -11.59 18.75
CA PRO A 187 9.75 -11.31 18.62
C PRO A 187 10.10 -10.68 17.27
N GLY A 188 10.93 -9.62 17.30
CA GLY A 188 11.25 -8.84 16.11
C GLY A 188 10.21 -7.78 15.73
N GLY A 189 9.24 -7.49 16.60
CA GLY A 189 8.19 -6.49 16.32
C GLY A 189 7.24 -6.92 15.21
N THR A 190 6.91 -8.20 15.15
CA THR A 190 6.07 -8.80 14.11
C THR A 190 4.68 -9.18 14.63
N LEU A 191 3.77 -9.65 13.76
CA LEU A 191 2.47 -10.16 14.14
C LEU A 191 2.55 -11.58 14.78
N PRO A 192 1.60 -11.95 15.66
CA PRO A 192 0.51 -11.13 16.23
C PRO A 192 1.03 -9.93 17.01
N LEU A 193 0.34 -8.80 16.85
CA LEU A 193 0.69 -7.55 17.49
C LEU A 193 -0.55 -6.91 18.10
N MET A 194 -0.47 -6.52 19.37
CA MET A 194 -1.52 -5.79 20.07
C MET A 194 -1.12 -4.33 20.21
N VAL A 195 -2.07 -3.45 19.93
CA VAL A 195 -1.97 -2.00 20.17
C VAL A 195 -3.02 -1.61 21.20
N ARG A 196 -2.60 -0.91 22.25
CA ARG A 196 -3.49 -0.22 23.19
C ARG A 196 -3.31 1.28 23.00
N GLY A 197 -4.35 1.94 22.51
CA GLY A 197 -4.32 3.37 22.27
C GLY A 197 -4.44 4.21 23.53
N LEU A 198 -3.90 5.43 23.46
CA LEU A 198 -4.00 6.44 24.51
C LEU A 198 -4.94 7.56 24.09
N VAL A 199 -5.81 8.02 25.00
CA VAL A 199 -6.66 9.20 24.82
C VAL A 199 -6.62 10.07 26.07
N PRO A 200 -6.23 11.33 25.96
CA PRO A 200 -5.70 11.98 24.76
C PRO A 200 -4.30 11.46 24.42
N ALA A 201 -4.01 11.27 23.15
CA ALA A 201 -2.66 10.97 22.69
C ALA A 201 -1.79 12.22 22.69
N VAL A 202 -0.46 12.04 22.63
CA VAL A 202 0.51 13.14 22.68
C VAL A 202 0.90 13.53 21.25
N PRO A 203 0.76 14.80 20.83
CA PRO A 203 1.23 15.25 19.54
C PRO A 203 2.76 15.21 19.49
N ILE A 204 3.31 14.80 18.34
CA ILE A 204 4.76 14.68 18.18
C ILE A 204 5.23 15.44 16.95
N ARG A 205 6.53 15.78 16.98
CA ARG A 205 7.28 16.20 15.79
C ARG A 205 8.24 15.07 15.43
N TYR A 206 7.94 14.36 14.33
CA TYR A 206 8.65 13.14 13.97
C TYR A 206 9.39 13.29 12.63
N ARG A 207 10.72 13.17 12.66
CA ARG A 207 11.54 13.12 11.44
C ARG A 207 11.65 11.69 10.97
N LEU A 208 11.24 11.42 9.73
CA LEU A 208 11.34 10.08 9.14
C LEU A 208 12.82 9.69 8.99
N PRO A 209 13.27 8.60 9.62
CA PRO A 209 14.66 8.13 9.48
C PRO A 209 14.93 7.50 8.11
N VAL A 210 13.88 6.99 7.46
CA VAL A 210 13.90 6.44 6.09
C VAL A 210 12.63 6.86 5.37
N ALA A 211 12.70 6.98 4.05
CA ALA A 211 11.55 7.32 3.20
C ALA A 211 10.46 6.27 3.32
N SER A 212 9.34 6.59 3.97
CA SER A 212 8.22 5.66 4.19
C SER A 212 6.88 6.37 4.25
N ALA A 213 6.12 6.28 3.16
CA ALA A 213 4.74 6.80 3.12
C ALA A 213 3.82 6.12 4.15
N GLN A 214 4.07 4.86 4.51
CA GLN A 214 3.25 4.14 5.49
C GLN A 214 3.48 4.64 6.91
N VAL A 215 4.73 4.91 7.30
CA VAL A 215 5.05 5.50 8.61
C VAL A 215 4.46 6.91 8.71
N LYS A 216 4.69 7.76 7.70
CA LYS A 216 4.08 9.08 7.59
C LYS A 216 2.56 9.00 7.77
N SER A 217 1.90 8.15 7.00
CA SER A 217 0.44 7.99 7.05
C SER A 217 -0.04 7.53 8.42
N ALA A 218 0.63 6.57 9.06
CA ALA A 218 0.26 6.08 10.40
C ALA A 218 0.33 7.20 11.45
N VAL A 219 1.38 8.02 11.43
CA VAL A 219 1.54 9.17 12.35
C VAL A 219 0.47 10.24 12.10
N LEU A 220 0.17 10.56 10.82
CA LEU A 220 -0.88 11.52 10.48
C LEU A 220 -2.27 11.01 10.89
N LEU A 221 -2.56 9.73 10.68
CA LEU A 221 -3.84 9.12 11.09
C LEU A 221 -4.00 9.09 12.62
N ALA A 222 -2.92 8.86 13.36
CA ALA A 222 -2.94 9.01 14.81
C ALA A 222 -3.13 10.48 15.22
N GLY A 223 -2.51 11.41 14.51
CA GLY A 223 -2.63 12.85 14.71
C GLY A 223 -4.06 13.38 14.59
N LEU A 224 -4.94 12.73 13.79
CA LEU A 224 -6.34 13.15 13.63
C LEU A 224 -7.10 13.23 14.96
N ASN A 225 -6.89 12.28 15.87
CA ASN A 225 -7.56 12.22 17.18
C ASN A 225 -6.63 12.64 18.32
N THR A 226 -5.62 13.47 18.03
CA THR A 226 -4.63 13.91 19.01
C THR A 226 -4.72 15.41 19.16
N PRO A 227 -4.96 15.98 20.37
CA PRO A 227 -5.04 17.42 20.54
C PRO A 227 -3.73 18.13 20.20
N GLY A 228 -3.81 19.27 19.50
CA GLY A 228 -2.66 20.05 19.09
C GLY A 228 -2.16 19.70 17.68
N ILE A 229 -0.89 19.97 17.39
CA ILE A 229 -0.29 19.83 16.07
C ILE A 229 0.65 18.62 16.05
N THR A 230 0.37 17.65 15.20
CA THR A 230 1.28 16.56 14.86
C THR A 230 2.06 16.92 13.60
N GLU A 231 3.40 16.90 13.66
CA GLU A 231 4.26 17.24 12.53
C GLU A 231 5.08 16.03 12.08
N VAL A 232 5.05 15.74 10.78
CA VAL A 232 5.97 14.78 10.15
C VAL A 232 6.97 15.55 9.27
N ILE A 233 8.26 15.31 9.52
CA ILE A 233 9.36 15.87 8.72
C ILE A 233 9.86 14.79 7.77
N GLU A 234 9.76 15.06 6.47
CA GLU A 234 10.04 14.13 5.39
C GLU A 234 11.23 14.64 4.54
N PRO A 235 12.47 14.14 4.81
CA PRO A 235 13.66 14.56 4.06
C PRO A 235 13.65 14.11 2.60
N VAL A 236 13.11 12.91 2.34
CA VAL A 236 12.95 12.36 0.99
C VAL A 236 11.47 12.20 0.70
N PRO A 237 10.93 12.88 -0.31
CA PRO A 237 9.52 12.85 -0.64
C PRO A 237 9.00 11.43 -0.89
N THR A 238 7.87 11.10 -0.29
CA THR A 238 7.13 9.85 -0.54
C THR A 238 5.72 10.15 -1.04
N ARG A 239 4.94 9.10 -1.34
CA ARG A 239 3.54 9.20 -1.79
C ARG A 239 2.72 10.08 -0.84
N ASP A 240 1.96 11.03 -1.39
CA ASP A 240 1.24 12.07 -0.65
C ASP A 240 -0.29 11.89 -0.63
N HIS A 241 -0.77 10.69 -0.92
CA HIS A 241 -2.21 10.38 -0.90
C HIS A 241 -2.88 10.73 0.44
N SER A 242 -2.18 10.51 1.58
CA SER A 242 -2.75 10.85 2.90
C SER A 242 -2.97 12.33 3.05
N GLU A 243 -2.01 13.14 2.66
CA GLU A 243 -2.08 14.60 2.75
C GLU A 243 -3.21 15.15 1.87
N ARG A 244 -3.30 14.68 0.61
CA ARG A 244 -4.35 15.08 -0.33
C ARG A 244 -5.73 14.69 0.19
N MET A 245 -5.90 13.43 0.57
CA MET A 245 -7.20 12.92 1.01
C MET A 245 -7.63 13.53 2.35
N LEU A 246 -6.72 13.72 3.31
CA LEU A 246 -7.02 14.39 4.58
C LEU A 246 -7.56 15.81 4.35
N ARG A 247 -6.92 16.58 3.46
CA ARG A 247 -7.43 17.91 3.06
C ARG A 247 -8.80 17.80 2.39
N GLY A 248 -8.99 16.84 1.47
CA GLY A 248 -10.26 16.60 0.80
C GLY A 248 -11.39 16.29 1.79
N PHE A 249 -11.10 15.58 2.87
CA PHE A 249 -12.04 15.31 3.96
C PHE A 249 -12.19 16.48 4.95
N GLY A 250 -11.49 17.61 4.75
CA GLY A 250 -11.62 18.82 5.54
C GLY A 250 -10.69 18.93 6.75
N ALA A 251 -9.69 18.05 6.87
CA ALA A 251 -8.67 18.20 7.90
C ALA A 251 -7.77 19.43 7.63
N ASP A 252 -7.43 20.15 8.67
CA ASP A 252 -6.47 21.26 8.60
C ASP A 252 -5.03 20.69 8.57
N LEU A 253 -4.52 20.59 7.34
CA LEU A 253 -3.19 20.03 7.07
C LEU A 253 -2.41 20.96 6.15
N THR A 254 -1.22 21.36 6.58
CA THR A 254 -0.28 22.17 5.78
C THR A 254 0.95 21.35 5.41
N VAL A 255 1.53 21.64 4.24
CA VAL A 255 2.81 21.12 3.80
C VAL A 255 3.69 22.29 3.40
N GLU A 256 4.77 22.48 4.12
CA GLU A 256 5.81 23.47 3.83
C GLU A 256 7.08 22.76 3.36
N ILE A 257 7.79 23.34 2.43
CA ILE A 257 9.10 22.83 1.97
C ILE A 257 10.13 23.88 2.38
N ASP A 258 11.12 23.45 3.15
CA ASP A 258 12.19 24.33 3.59
C ASP A 258 13.25 24.55 2.48
N ALA A 259 14.28 25.37 2.79
CA ALA A 259 15.35 25.70 1.85
C ALA A 259 16.19 24.49 1.40
N ASP A 260 16.21 23.42 2.21
CA ASP A 260 16.92 22.17 1.93
C ASP A 260 16.03 21.16 1.18
N GLY A 261 14.79 21.54 0.81
CA GLY A 261 13.85 20.67 0.12
C GLY A 261 13.13 19.68 1.04
N VAL A 262 13.30 19.78 2.35
CA VAL A 262 12.63 18.92 3.33
C VAL A 262 11.18 19.34 3.50
N ARG A 263 10.28 18.37 3.49
CA ARG A 263 8.83 18.62 3.69
C ARG A 263 8.48 18.58 5.17
N HIS A 264 7.75 19.57 5.61
CA HIS A 264 7.15 19.71 6.93
C HIS A 264 5.64 19.58 6.80
N ILE A 265 5.09 18.45 7.21
CA ILE A 265 3.68 18.11 7.10
C ILE A 265 3.07 18.25 8.49
N ARG A 266 2.22 19.27 8.67
CA ARG A 266 1.58 19.60 9.96
C ARG A 266 0.09 19.34 9.86
N LEU A 267 -0.43 18.58 10.82
CA LEU A 267 -1.86 18.27 10.96
C LEU A 267 -2.35 18.81 12.30
N VAL A 268 -3.40 19.62 12.26
CA VAL A 268 -4.15 20.02 13.45
C VAL A 268 -5.09 18.88 13.81
N GLY A 269 -4.97 18.35 15.03
CA GLY A 269 -5.77 17.25 15.51
C GLY A 269 -7.17 17.64 15.95
N GLU A 270 -7.94 16.63 16.40
CA GLU A 270 -9.36 16.75 16.74
C GLU A 270 -10.21 17.29 15.58
N ALA A 271 -9.82 16.91 14.36
CA ALA A 271 -10.47 17.33 13.13
C ALA A 271 -11.86 16.69 12.97
N GLU A 272 -12.85 17.48 12.57
CA GLU A 272 -14.13 16.96 12.10
C GLU A 272 -14.06 16.68 10.61
N LEU A 273 -13.98 15.39 10.23
CA LEU A 273 -13.96 14.99 8.83
C LEU A 273 -15.36 15.01 8.22
N LYS A 274 -15.45 15.49 6.98
CA LYS A 274 -16.70 15.61 6.21
C LYS A 274 -16.84 14.45 5.23
N PRO A 275 -18.04 13.87 5.06
CA PRO A 275 -18.27 12.79 4.11
C PRO A 275 -18.01 13.26 2.67
N GLN A 276 -17.56 12.34 1.83
CA GLN A 276 -17.14 12.62 0.46
C GLN A 276 -17.78 11.68 -0.56
N THR A 277 -17.91 12.17 -1.80
CA THR A 277 -18.09 11.30 -2.96
C THR A 277 -16.73 11.13 -3.62
N ILE A 278 -16.24 9.91 -3.62
CA ILE A 278 -14.89 9.57 -4.07
C ILE A 278 -14.98 8.69 -5.32
N ASP A 279 -14.35 9.12 -6.40
CA ASP A 279 -14.10 8.28 -7.57
C ASP A 279 -12.62 7.89 -7.56
N VAL A 280 -12.35 6.61 -7.28
CA VAL A 280 -10.96 6.11 -7.14
C VAL A 280 -10.36 5.97 -8.52
N PRO A 281 -9.26 6.70 -8.84
CA PRO A 281 -8.60 6.58 -10.13
C PRO A 281 -7.95 5.20 -10.30
N GLY A 282 -7.75 4.79 -11.55
CA GLY A 282 -7.02 3.58 -11.90
C GLY A 282 -5.59 3.59 -11.35
N ASP A 283 -5.14 2.46 -10.86
CA ASP A 283 -3.81 2.30 -10.26
C ASP A 283 -2.71 2.42 -11.34
N PRO A 284 -1.77 3.37 -11.22
CA PRO A 284 -0.63 3.50 -12.14
C PRO A 284 0.21 2.22 -12.25
N SER A 285 0.37 1.47 -11.15
CA SER A 285 1.08 0.18 -11.17
C SER A 285 0.36 -0.83 -12.05
N SER A 286 -0.97 -0.90 -11.96
CA SER A 286 -1.79 -1.76 -12.81
C SER A 286 -1.79 -1.30 -14.27
N ALA A 287 -1.81 0.02 -14.51
CA ALA A 287 -1.76 0.61 -15.86
C ALA A 287 -0.43 0.35 -16.56
N ALA A 288 0.67 0.24 -15.83
CA ALA A 288 1.99 0.00 -16.39
C ALA A 288 2.07 -1.30 -17.21
N PHE A 289 1.32 -2.34 -16.84
CA PHE A 289 1.34 -3.63 -17.57
C PHE A 289 0.80 -3.54 -18.99
N PRO A 290 -0.46 -3.09 -19.24
CA PRO A 290 -0.97 -2.93 -20.59
C PRO A 290 -0.21 -1.87 -21.39
N ILE A 291 0.32 -0.83 -20.76
CA ILE A 291 1.15 0.19 -21.40
C ILE A 291 2.44 -0.44 -21.91
N VAL A 292 3.22 -1.11 -21.05
CA VAL A 292 4.45 -1.78 -21.49
C VAL A 292 4.18 -2.85 -22.54
N ALA A 293 3.10 -3.63 -22.38
CA ALA A 293 2.73 -4.63 -23.39
C ALA A 293 2.47 -4.00 -24.77
N ALA A 294 1.79 -2.84 -24.83
CA ALA A 294 1.58 -2.11 -26.08
C ALA A 294 2.88 -1.58 -26.67
N LEU A 295 3.76 -1.01 -25.82
CA LEU A 295 5.04 -0.46 -26.28
C LEU A 295 5.94 -1.50 -26.94
N ILE A 296 6.00 -2.72 -26.38
CA ILE A 296 6.90 -3.78 -26.85
C ILE A 296 6.31 -4.68 -27.95
N THR A 297 5.01 -4.57 -28.24
CA THR A 297 4.34 -5.43 -29.23
C THR A 297 4.09 -4.66 -30.53
N PRO A 298 4.72 -5.05 -31.67
CA PRO A 298 4.58 -4.34 -32.95
C PRO A 298 3.15 -4.10 -33.40
N GLY A 299 2.86 -2.86 -33.83
CA GLY A 299 1.56 -2.44 -34.34
C GLY A 299 0.46 -2.26 -33.30
N SER A 300 0.81 -2.29 -32.01
CA SER A 300 -0.13 -2.09 -30.91
C SER A 300 -0.45 -0.62 -30.67
N GLU A 301 -1.68 -0.36 -30.21
CA GLU A 301 -2.16 0.91 -29.68
C GLU A 301 -3.21 0.62 -28.60
N VAL A 302 -2.89 0.92 -27.35
CA VAL A 302 -3.77 0.69 -26.20
C VAL A 302 -3.97 1.97 -25.43
N THR A 303 -5.23 2.30 -25.12
CA THR A 303 -5.58 3.41 -24.24
C THR A 303 -6.01 2.87 -22.89
N VAL A 304 -5.34 3.30 -21.83
CA VAL A 304 -5.75 3.03 -20.44
C VAL A 304 -6.42 4.27 -19.89
N THR A 305 -7.70 4.15 -19.51
CA THR A 305 -8.50 5.30 -19.10
C THR A 305 -8.46 5.51 -17.59
N HIS A 306 -8.67 6.78 -17.19
CA HIS A 306 -8.86 7.18 -15.79
C HIS A 306 -7.69 6.80 -14.88
N VAL A 307 -6.44 6.92 -15.34
CA VAL A 307 -5.23 6.55 -14.58
C VAL A 307 -4.82 7.68 -13.63
N GLY A 308 -4.49 7.34 -12.39
CA GLY A 308 -3.92 8.25 -11.42
C GLY A 308 -2.56 8.78 -11.89
N MET A 309 -2.42 10.11 -11.96
CA MET A 309 -1.22 10.81 -12.45
C MET A 309 -0.47 11.53 -11.33
N ASN A 310 -0.58 11.04 -10.10
CA ASN A 310 0.15 11.62 -8.98
C ASN A 310 1.67 11.62 -9.27
N PRO A 311 2.35 12.79 -9.22
CA PRO A 311 3.79 12.87 -9.52
C PRO A 311 4.68 11.96 -8.69
N THR A 312 4.23 11.55 -7.50
CA THR A 312 4.94 10.61 -6.62
C THR A 312 4.76 9.14 -7.03
N ARG A 313 3.98 8.86 -8.10
CA ARG A 313 3.62 7.53 -8.60
C ARG A 313 3.90 7.31 -10.09
N THR A 314 4.25 8.36 -10.83
CA THR A 314 4.36 8.33 -12.29
C THR A 314 5.79 8.21 -12.79
N GLY A 315 6.74 7.82 -11.94
CA GLY A 315 8.14 7.64 -12.32
C GLY A 315 8.32 6.69 -13.51
N ILE A 316 7.56 5.59 -13.56
CA ILE A 316 7.64 4.64 -14.66
C ILE A 316 7.31 5.28 -16.03
N PHE A 317 6.28 6.13 -16.11
CA PHE A 317 5.89 6.74 -17.39
C PHE A 317 7.00 7.69 -17.88
N LYS A 318 7.59 8.48 -16.99
CA LYS A 318 8.74 9.34 -17.30
C LYS A 318 9.95 8.53 -17.80
N MET A 319 10.22 7.39 -17.19
CA MET A 319 11.34 6.54 -17.61
C MET A 319 11.06 5.85 -18.95
N LEU A 320 9.82 5.42 -19.20
CA LEU A 320 9.42 4.89 -20.51
C LEU A 320 9.54 5.96 -21.61
N GLU A 321 9.11 7.20 -21.36
CA GLU A 321 9.29 8.32 -22.27
C GLU A 321 10.77 8.60 -22.56
N ALA A 322 11.62 8.57 -21.53
CA ALA A 322 13.07 8.69 -21.68
C ALA A 322 13.67 7.55 -22.53
N MET A 323 13.07 6.35 -22.50
CA MET A 323 13.43 5.24 -23.37
C MET A 323 12.92 5.40 -24.81
N GLY A 324 12.14 6.45 -25.13
CA GLY A 324 11.57 6.71 -26.44
C GLY A 324 10.17 6.14 -26.65
N ALA A 325 9.43 5.87 -25.57
CA ALA A 325 8.03 5.41 -25.66
C ALA A 325 7.12 6.51 -26.24
N ASP A 326 6.23 6.12 -27.18
CA ASP A 326 5.14 6.95 -27.67
C ASP A 326 3.96 6.85 -26.68
N LEU A 327 3.93 7.77 -25.71
CA LEU A 327 2.85 7.95 -24.77
C LEU A 327 2.12 9.27 -25.05
N THR A 328 0.80 9.23 -25.04
CA THR A 328 -0.05 10.41 -25.19
C THR A 328 -1.00 10.49 -24.03
N TYR A 329 -1.09 11.67 -23.39
CA TYR A 329 -2.00 11.94 -22.28
C TYR A 329 -3.18 12.77 -22.79
N ALA A 330 -4.37 12.35 -22.40
CA ALA A 330 -5.62 13.02 -22.76
C ALA A 330 -6.54 13.11 -21.54
N ASN A 331 -7.57 13.96 -21.64
CA ASN A 331 -8.59 14.11 -20.60
C ASN A 331 -7.99 14.37 -19.21
N GLU A 332 -6.91 15.15 -19.14
CA GLU A 332 -6.28 15.55 -17.89
C GLU A 332 -7.27 16.34 -17.03
N ARG A 333 -7.43 15.91 -15.78
CA ARG A 333 -8.36 16.50 -14.82
C ARG A 333 -7.93 16.19 -13.39
N GLU A 334 -8.59 16.81 -12.44
CA GLU A 334 -8.45 16.49 -11.02
C GLU A 334 -9.70 15.76 -10.51
N VAL A 335 -9.49 14.68 -9.76
CA VAL A 335 -10.57 13.88 -9.15
C VAL A 335 -10.20 13.63 -7.69
N GLY A 336 -10.98 14.21 -6.76
CA GLY A 336 -10.74 14.04 -5.32
C GLY A 336 -9.35 14.53 -4.85
N GLY A 337 -8.79 15.56 -5.50
CA GLY A 337 -7.45 16.10 -5.21
C GLY A 337 -6.30 15.32 -5.86
N GLU A 338 -6.59 14.29 -6.65
CA GLU A 338 -5.60 13.52 -7.41
C GLU A 338 -5.66 13.87 -8.90
N PRO A 339 -4.54 14.14 -9.56
CA PRO A 339 -4.49 14.31 -11.00
C PRO A 339 -4.76 12.98 -11.71
N VAL A 340 -5.52 13.02 -12.79
CA VAL A 340 -5.97 11.85 -13.55
C VAL A 340 -5.89 12.14 -15.04
N ALA A 341 -5.46 11.15 -15.83
CA ALA A 341 -5.46 11.22 -17.28
C ALA A 341 -5.82 9.88 -17.92
N ASP A 342 -6.13 9.91 -19.20
CA ASP A 342 -6.16 8.74 -20.06
C ASP A 342 -4.81 8.63 -20.78
N ILE A 343 -4.18 7.44 -20.75
CA ILE A 343 -2.86 7.21 -21.33
C ILE A 343 -2.99 6.32 -22.55
N THR A 344 -2.59 6.81 -23.71
CA THR A 344 -2.48 5.98 -24.92
C THR A 344 -1.02 5.64 -25.17
N ALA A 345 -0.71 4.35 -25.23
CA ALA A 345 0.60 3.81 -25.55
C ALA A 345 0.60 3.16 -26.94
N ARG A 346 1.60 3.51 -27.77
CA ARG A 346 1.81 2.92 -29.09
C ARG A 346 3.15 2.21 -29.17
N HIS A 347 3.19 1.13 -29.94
CA HIS A 347 4.44 0.40 -30.16
C HIS A 347 5.59 1.34 -30.50
N SER A 348 6.70 1.18 -29.80
CA SER A 348 7.90 2.03 -29.93
C SER A 348 9.16 1.20 -29.91
N VAL A 349 10.19 1.68 -30.63
CA VAL A 349 11.54 1.15 -30.49
C VAL A 349 12.16 1.79 -29.25
N LEU A 350 12.22 1.04 -28.17
CA LEU A 350 12.76 1.51 -26.90
C LEU A 350 14.29 1.47 -26.91
N HIS A 351 14.92 2.42 -26.22
CA HIS A 351 16.36 2.51 -26.05
C HIS A 351 16.76 2.43 -24.56
N GLY A 352 17.92 1.85 -24.31
CA GLY A 352 18.47 1.77 -22.96
C GLY A 352 18.80 3.16 -22.39
N ILE A 353 18.56 3.32 -21.08
CA ILE A 353 18.79 4.58 -20.35
C ILE A 353 19.50 4.31 -19.03
N GLU A 354 20.10 5.35 -18.46
CA GLU A 354 20.47 5.37 -17.05
C GLU A 354 19.33 5.95 -16.23
N VAL A 355 18.78 5.16 -15.29
CA VAL A 355 17.67 5.58 -14.41
C VAL A 355 18.24 6.34 -13.22
N PRO A 356 17.89 7.63 -13.04
CA PRO A 356 18.35 8.39 -11.90
C PRO A 356 17.84 7.78 -10.57
N PRO A 357 18.70 7.61 -9.55
CA PRO A 357 18.30 6.94 -8.30
C PRO A 357 17.18 7.67 -7.55
N GLU A 358 17.06 8.98 -7.70
CA GLU A 358 15.98 9.79 -7.11
C GLU A 358 14.59 9.50 -7.68
N VAL A 359 14.48 8.84 -8.83
CA VAL A 359 13.21 8.42 -9.42
C VAL A 359 12.69 7.14 -8.75
N ALA A 360 13.57 6.31 -8.19
CA ALA A 360 13.23 5.00 -7.65
C ALA A 360 12.04 5.01 -6.67
N PRO A 361 11.89 5.96 -5.72
CA PRO A 361 10.73 5.99 -4.83
C PRO A 361 9.39 6.15 -5.54
N SER A 362 9.36 6.82 -6.70
CA SER A 362 8.15 7.10 -7.47
C SER A 362 7.71 5.96 -8.40
N MET A 363 8.52 4.91 -8.53
CA MET A 363 8.23 3.73 -9.35
C MET A 363 8.72 2.41 -8.75
N ILE A 364 8.89 2.36 -7.44
CA ILE A 364 9.49 1.19 -6.76
C ILE A 364 8.70 -0.11 -7.00
N ASP A 365 7.38 -0.03 -7.13
CA ASP A 365 6.51 -1.17 -7.39
C ASP A 365 6.50 -1.57 -8.87
N GLU A 366 6.88 -0.67 -9.76
CA GLU A 366 6.85 -0.82 -11.20
C GLU A 366 8.17 -1.33 -11.81
N PHE A 367 9.26 -1.42 -11.04
CA PHE A 367 10.54 -1.95 -11.54
C PHE A 367 10.43 -3.32 -12.21
N PRO A 368 9.63 -4.29 -11.72
CA PRO A 368 9.50 -5.58 -12.41
C PRO A 368 9.00 -5.45 -13.85
N VAL A 369 7.97 -4.64 -14.10
CA VAL A 369 7.43 -4.43 -15.46
C VAL A 369 8.33 -3.49 -16.28
N PHE A 370 9.02 -2.54 -15.64
CA PHE A 370 10.04 -1.71 -16.28
C PHE A 370 11.22 -2.56 -16.81
N PHE A 371 11.67 -3.56 -16.06
CA PHE A 371 12.69 -4.50 -16.51
C PHE A 371 12.26 -5.30 -17.75
N VAL A 372 10.97 -5.60 -17.89
CA VAL A 372 10.44 -6.21 -19.13
C VAL A 372 10.63 -5.26 -20.30
N ALA A 373 10.30 -3.97 -20.16
CA ALA A 373 10.57 -2.96 -21.20
C ALA A 373 12.06 -2.84 -21.51
N ALA A 374 12.91 -2.81 -20.47
CA ALA A 374 14.35 -2.74 -20.61
C ALA A 374 14.94 -3.95 -21.36
N CYS A 375 14.43 -5.15 -21.14
CA CYS A 375 14.87 -6.35 -21.88
C CYS A 375 14.51 -6.29 -23.38
N MET A 376 13.53 -5.49 -23.78
CA MET A 376 13.13 -5.29 -25.18
C MET A 376 13.75 -4.06 -25.81
N ALA A 377 14.48 -3.25 -25.03
CA ALA A 377 15.13 -2.03 -25.49
C ALA A 377 16.46 -2.31 -26.22
N GLN A 378 16.82 -1.42 -27.12
CA GLN A 378 18.15 -1.41 -27.76
C GLN A 378 19.17 -0.74 -26.83
N GLY A 379 20.31 -1.38 -26.65
CA GLY A 379 21.38 -0.85 -25.77
C GLY A 379 21.26 -1.33 -24.33
N GLN A 380 21.90 -0.62 -23.41
CA GLN A 380 22.00 -0.99 -22.00
C GLN A 380 21.12 -0.07 -21.15
N THR A 381 20.34 -0.65 -20.24
CA THR A 381 19.64 0.08 -19.17
C THR A 381 20.36 -0.14 -17.84
N ILE A 382 20.70 0.95 -17.16
CA ILE A 382 21.39 0.92 -15.86
C ILE A 382 20.43 1.47 -14.81
N THR A 383 20.33 0.77 -13.68
CA THR A 383 19.53 1.19 -12.53
C THR A 383 20.38 1.17 -11.26
N SER A 384 20.21 2.16 -10.40
CA SER A 384 20.89 2.28 -9.12
C SER A 384 19.91 2.76 -8.03
N GLY A 385 20.31 2.70 -6.75
CA GLY A 385 19.48 3.16 -5.62
C GLY A 385 18.28 2.25 -5.31
N LEU A 386 18.37 0.94 -5.62
CA LEU A 386 17.26 -0.02 -5.47
C LEU A 386 17.32 -0.85 -4.18
N ASP A 387 17.95 -0.36 -3.11
CA ASP A 387 18.09 -1.11 -1.86
C ASP A 387 16.74 -1.50 -1.24
N GLU A 388 15.74 -0.61 -1.34
CA GLU A 388 14.38 -0.88 -0.85
C GLU A 388 13.69 -2.00 -1.65
N LEU A 389 14.00 -2.19 -2.93
CA LEU A 389 13.42 -3.26 -3.76
C LEU A 389 13.84 -4.65 -3.27
N ARG A 390 15.02 -4.79 -2.63
CA ARG A 390 15.52 -6.06 -2.11
C ARG A 390 14.74 -6.58 -0.90
N VAL A 391 14.06 -5.68 -0.18
CA VAL A 391 13.33 -6.01 1.06
C VAL A 391 11.82 -5.89 0.90
N LYS A 392 11.36 -5.58 -0.30
CA LYS A 392 9.96 -5.44 -0.67
C LYS A 392 9.44 -6.65 -1.42
#